data_79ece0adb79679ebc9aa2e7cd471f28c
#
_entry.id   79ece0adb79679ebc9aa2e7cd471f28c
#
_cell.length_a   1.000
_cell.length_b   1.000
_cell.length_c   1.000
_cell.angle_alpha   90.00
_cell.angle_beta   90.00
_cell.angle_gamma   90.00
#
_symmetry.space_group_name_H-M   'P 1'
#
loop_
_entity.id
_entity.type
_entity.pdbx_description
1 polymer ?
#
loop_
_entity_poly.entity_id
_entity_poly.type
_entity_poly.pdbx_seq_one_letter_code
_entity_poly.pdbx_strand_id
1 'polypeptide(L)'
;MTASIDGGLHPSRYTQSPDGTLEDWTRAYEGLHDRLDADGWIVGRVTMAEMAKGEPRAPTTTDAPARPLLLQARDASSFAITIDRSGKLRFAKPDIGGDHVVVALGRSVDDSHLAELAANGVSYIVSETDDIDLAALLATLHRELGIKTVLLEGGAGINGAFLSAGLVDELSVVVTPTLDGGVDAERIVAAGDGLKGKVTLCLLGCEPLAAGAVHLRYAVHASG
;
A
#
# COMPACT_ATOMS: atom_id res chain seq x y z
N MET A 1 3.13 1.57 9.37
CA MET A 1 2.30 0.37 9.68
C MET A 1 2.30 0.06 11.16
N THR A 2 1.27 -0.65 11.66
CA THR A 2 1.15 -1.06 13.06
C THR A 2 1.29 -2.58 13.17
N ALA A 3 2.03 -3.05 14.17
CA ALA A 3 2.27 -4.48 14.39
C ALA A 3 2.32 -4.82 15.89
N SER A 4 2.03 -6.08 16.23
CA SER A 4 2.35 -6.64 17.55
C SER A 4 3.88 -6.77 17.74
N ILE A 5 4.33 -7.02 18.97
CA ILE A 5 5.77 -7.20 19.30
C ILE A 5 6.41 -8.33 18.48
N ASP A 6 5.66 -9.38 18.18
CA ASP A 6 6.10 -10.51 17.35
C ASP A 6 5.86 -10.30 15.84
N GLY A 7 5.47 -9.09 15.43
CA GLY A 7 5.37 -8.65 14.04
C GLY A 7 4.07 -9.05 13.33
N GLY A 8 3.05 -9.49 14.05
CA GLY A 8 1.73 -9.80 13.48
C GLY A 8 1.00 -8.54 13.02
N LEU A 9 0.23 -8.64 11.92
CA LEU A 9 -0.50 -7.53 11.31
C LEU A 9 -2.02 -7.58 11.55
N HIS A 10 -2.53 -8.61 12.20
CA HIS A 10 -3.98 -8.78 12.39
C HIS A 10 -4.41 -8.39 13.80
N PRO A 11 -4.91 -7.16 14.04
CA PRO A 11 -5.27 -6.68 15.37
C PRO A 11 -6.34 -7.52 16.07
N SER A 12 -7.22 -8.18 15.31
CA SER A 12 -8.26 -9.08 15.87
C SER A 12 -7.69 -10.31 16.58
N ARG A 13 -6.40 -10.60 16.41
CA ARG A 13 -5.68 -11.73 17.02
C ARG A 13 -4.78 -11.31 18.18
N TYR A 14 -4.67 -10.02 18.43
CA TYR A 14 -3.76 -9.48 19.45
C TYR A 14 -4.22 -9.82 20.87
N THR A 15 -3.23 -10.11 21.72
CA THR A 15 -3.48 -10.18 23.16
C THR A 15 -3.98 -8.83 23.68
N GLN A 16 -4.69 -8.87 24.82
CA GLN A 16 -5.07 -7.63 25.50
C GLN A 16 -3.86 -6.97 26.16
N SER A 17 -3.93 -5.65 26.32
CA SER A 17 -2.96 -4.86 27.08
C SER A 17 -3.69 -3.96 28.06
N PRO A 18 -3.17 -3.80 29.30
CA PRO A 18 -3.71 -2.82 30.25
C PRO A 18 -3.40 -1.37 29.88
N ASP A 19 -2.45 -1.13 28.97
CA ASP A 19 -1.95 0.19 28.61
C ASP A 19 -2.80 0.88 27.55
N GLY A 20 -3.56 0.12 26.74
CA GLY A 20 -4.37 0.68 25.67
C GLY A 20 -5.19 -0.32 24.90
N THR A 21 -5.95 0.22 23.95
CA THR A 21 -6.88 -0.51 23.08
C THR A 21 -6.46 -0.39 21.61
N LEU A 22 -7.06 -1.21 20.76
CA LEU A 22 -6.88 -1.10 19.30
C LEU A 22 -7.20 0.32 18.79
N GLU A 23 -8.26 0.94 19.31
CA GLU A 23 -8.64 2.31 18.91
C GLU A 23 -7.54 3.35 19.27
N ASP A 24 -6.90 3.22 20.41
CA ASP A 24 -5.81 4.11 20.83
C ASP A 24 -4.61 3.97 19.89
N TRP A 25 -4.26 2.74 19.51
CA TRP A 25 -3.13 2.48 18.59
C TRP A 25 -3.45 2.88 17.16
N THR A 26 -4.70 2.69 16.70
CA THR A 26 -5.16 3.19 15.40
C THR A 26 -5.04 4.71 15.33
N ARG A 27 -5.50 5.41 16.35
CA ARG A 27 -5.38 6.89 16.45
C ARG A 27 -3.92 7.35 16.47
N ALA A 28 -3.05 6.62 17.16
CA ALA A 28 -1.61 6.92 17.15
C ALA A 28 -0.99 6.73 15.75
N TYR A 29 -1.40 5.70 15.03
CA TYR A 29 -0.99 5.44 13.65
C TYR A 29 -1.49 6.53 12.69
N GLU A 30 -2.77 6.88 12.75
CA GLU A 30 -3.37 7.95 11.93
C GLU A 30 -2.67 9.29 12.16
N GLY A 31 -2.37 9.64 13.42
CA GLY A 31 -1.61 10.85 13.73
C GLY A 31 -0.16 10.82 13.23
N LEU A 32 0.44 9.65 13.04
CA LEU A 32 1.75 9.50 12.36
C LEU A 32 1.60 9.65 10.85
N HIS A 33 0.58 9.02 10.26
CA HIS A 33 0.25 9.12 8.84
C HIS A 33 0.11 10.59 8.42
N ASP A 34 -0.72 11.35 9.14
CA ASP A 34 -0.95 12.78 8.85
C ASP A 34 0.32 13.62 8.92
N ARG A 35 1.24 13.31 9.86
CA ARG A 35 2.51 14.02 10.00
C ARG A 35 3.50 13.76 8.87
N LEU A 36 3.37 12.67 8.14
CA LEU A 36 4.26 12.33 7.04
C LEU A 36 3.95 13.14 5.78
N ASP A 37 2.78 13.78 5.69
CA ASP A 37 2.36 14.69 4.60
C ASP A 37 2.72 14.12 3.22
N ALA A 38 2.33 12.87 2.98
CA ALA A 38 2.64 12.17 1.75
C ALA A 38 1.61 12.50 0.66
N ASP A 39 2.06 12.45 -0.59
CA ASP A 39 1.20 12.69 -1.77
C ASP A 39 0.21 11.53 -2.03
N GLY A 40 0.40 10.40 -1.36
CA GLY A 40 -0.48 9.24 -1.46
C GLY A 40 0.07 8.01 -0.74
N TRP A 41 -0.66 6.93 -0.84
CA TRP A 41 -0.31 5.65 -0.23
C TRP A 41 -0.48 4.48 -1.20
N ILE A 42 0.30 3.42 -1.01
CA ILE A 42 0.31 2.20 -1.82
C ILE A 42 -0.02 1.00 -0.97
N VAL A 43 -0.95 0.18 -1.44
CA VAL A 43 -1.27 -1.13 -0.86
C VAL A 43 -1.37 -2.22 -1.91
N GLY A 44 -1.24 -3.45 -1.47
CA GLY A 44 -1.51 -4.61 -2.31
C GLY A 44 -3.01 -4.84 -2.54
N ARG A 45 -3.31 -5.67 -3.55
CA ARG A 45 -4.69 -6.01 -3.93
C ARG A 45 -5.55 -6.52 -2.77
N VAL A 46 -5.00 -7.35 -1.88
CA VAL A 46 -5.78 -7.95 -0.77
C VAL A 46 -6.24 -6.86 0.19
N THR A 47 -5.34 -5.99 0.61
CA THR A 47 -5.65 -4.86 1.50
C THR A 47 -6.63 -3.90 0.84
N MET A 48 -6.42 -3.57 -0.44
CA MET A 48 -7.36 -2.69 -1.16
C MET A 48 -8.75 -3.30 -1.28
N ALA A 49 -8.88 -4.62 -1.41
CA ALA A 49 -10.18 -5.30 -1.54
C ALA A 49 -11.07 -5.13 -0.28
N GLU A 50 -10.49 -4.88 0.88
CA GLU A 50 -11.24 -4.60 2.11
C GLU A 50 -11.91 -3.22 2.06
N MET A 51 -11.35 -2.29 1.30
CA MET A 51 -11.80 -0.90 1.15
C MET A 51 -12.60 -0.68 -0.14
N ALA A 52 -12.21 -1.35 -1.23
CA ALA A 52 -12.89 -1.30 -2.51
C ALA A 52 -14.18 -2.14 -2.46
N LYS A 53 -15.35 -1.51 -2.59
CA LYS A 53 -16.67 -2.13 -2.48
C LYS A 53 -17.45 -2.03 -3.78
N GLY A 54 -16.78 -2.27 -4.92
CA GLY A 54 -17.41 -2.25 -6.24
C GLY A 54 -18.01 -3.61 -6.61
N GLU A 55 -19.16 -3.60 -7.27
CA GLU A 55 -19.74 -4.76 -7.93
C GLU A 55 -19.30 -4.78 -9.41
N PRO A 56 -19.12 -5.96 -10.02
CA PRO A 56 -18.84 -6.05 -11.45
C PRO A 56 -19.91 -5.32 -12.26
N ARG A 57 -19.51 -4.41 -13.13
CA ARG A 57 -20.40 -3.65 -13.97
C ARG A 57 -20.00 -3.78 -15.43
N ALA A 58 -20.97 -4.07 -16.29
CA ALA A 58 -20.72 -4.06 -17.71
C ALA A 58 -20.36 -2.63 -18.17
N PRO A 59 -19.27 -2.43 -18.94
CA PRO A 59 -18.92 -1.13 -19.46
C PRO A 59 -20.04 -0.61 -20.38
N THR A 60 -20.31 0.69 -20.26
CA THR A 60 -21.35 1.37 -21.06
C THR A 60 -20.81 1.97 -22.35
N THR A 61 -19.50 1.89 -22.57
CA THR A 61 -18.81 2.40 -23.77
C THR A 61 -18.27 1.25 -24.61
N THR A 62 -18.29 1.43 -25.92
CA THR A 62 -17.68 0.52 -26.91
C THR A 62 -16.30 1.01 -27.35
N ASP A 63 -15.87 2.18 -26.87
CA ASP A 63 -14.57 2.72 -27.23
C ASP A 63 -13.44 1.90 -26.61
N ALA A 64 -12.37 1.69 -27.35
CA ALA A 64 -11.19 1.01 -26.85
C ALA A 64 -10.58 1.82 -25.70
N PRO A 65 -10.27 1.19 -24.57
CA PRO A 65 -9.70 1.90 -23.41
C PRO A 65 -8.30 2.42 -23.73
N ALA A 66 -7.94 3.56 -23.12
CA ALA A 66 -6.60 4.13 -23.27
C ALA A 66 -5.53 3.19 -22.70
N ARG A 67 -4.45 3.00 -23.44
CA ARG A 67 -3.23 2.29 -22.99
C ARG A 67 -2.00 3.15 -23.32
N PRO A 68 -0.95 3.14 -22.51
CA PRO A 68 -0.76 2.31 -21.30
C PRO A 68 -1.40 2.91 -20.04
N LEU A 69 -2.01 4.08 -20.07
CA LEU A 69 -2.56 4.71 -18.88
C LEU A 69 -3.78 5.59 -19.19
N LEU A 70 -4.63 5.74 -18.18
CA LEU A 70 -5.69 6.73 -18.11
C LEU A 70 -5.64 7.40 -16.72
N LEU A 71 -5.44 8.71 -16.67
CA LEU A 71 -5.37 9.49 -15.43
C LEU A 71 -6.47 10.55 -15.44
N GLN A 72 -7.46 10.36 -14.61
CA GLN A 72 -8.70 11.16 -14.61
C GLN A 72 -8.69 12.34 -13.62
N ALA A 73 -7.88 12.29 -12.57
CA ALA A 73 -7.79 13.36 -11.56
C ALA A 73 -6.32 13.67 -11.26
N ARG A 74 -5.64 14.28 -12.23
CA ARG A 74 -4.21 14.63 -12.12
C ARG A 74 -3.91 15.68 -11.06
N ASP A 75 -4.91 16.46 -10.66
CA ASP A 75 -4.87 17.54 -9.67
C ASP A 75 -5.45 17.13 -8.30
N ALA A 76 -5.68 15.84 -8.08
CA ALA A 76 -6.07 15.34 -6.77
C ALA A 76 -5.00 15.67 -5.71
N SER A 77 -5.45 16.00 -4.50
CA SER A 77 -4.55 16.35 -3.39
C SER A 77 -3.84 15.14 -2.80
N SER A 78 -4.40 13.94 -2.95
CA SER A 78 -3.84 12.68 -2.47
C SER A 78 -4.31 11.49 -3.31
N PHE A 79 -3.54 10.40 -3.31
CA PHE A 79 -3.77 9.23 -4.16
C PHE A 79 -3.75 7.92 -3.36
N ALA A 80 -4.80 7.11 -3.57
CA ALA A 80 -4.91 5.73 -3.10
C ALA A 80 -4.43 4.78 -4.22
N ILE A 81 -3.21 4.29 -4.14
CA ILE A 81 -2.58 3.51 -5.19
C ILE A 81 -2.65 2.02 -4.84
N THR A 82 -3.03 1.18 -5.78
CA THR A 82 -3.05 -0.27 -5.57
C THR A 82 -2.39 -1.04 -6.69
N ILE A 83 -1.76 -2.16 -6.34
CA ILE A 83 -1.16 -3.10 -7.29
C ILE A 83 -2.09 -4.28 -7.45
N ASP A 84 -2.80 -4.32 -8.57
CA ASP A 84 -3.71 -5.40 -8.96
C ASP A 84 -3.34 -5.98 -10.33
N ARG A 85 -2.25 -6.72 -10.39
CA ARG A 85 -1.69 -7.29 -11.62
C ARG A 85 -2.72 -7.90 -12.57
N SER A 86 -3.73 -8.55 -12.05
CA SER A 86 -4.71 -9.33 -12.80
C SER A 86 -6.08 -8.67 -12.97
N GLY A 87 -6.26 -7.42 -12.52
CA GLY A 87 -7.51 -6.67 -12.68
C GLY A 87 -8.71 -7.32 -11.98
N LYS A 88 -8.56 -7.65 -10.70
CA LYS A 88 -9.61 -8.29 -9.90
C LYS A 88 -10.40 -7.34 -9.03
N LEU A 89 -9.85 -6.15 -8.76
CA LEU A 89 -10.51 -5.15 -7.92
C LEU A 89 -11.64 -4.46 -8.68
N ARG A 90 -12.69 -4.13 -7.95
CA ARG A 90 -13.83 -3.35 -8.44
C ARG A 90 -14.06 -2.18 -7.51
N PHE A 91 -14.31 -1.01 -8.09
CA PHE A 91 -14.50 0.23 -7.36
C PHE A 91 -15.89 0.80 -7.66
N ALA A 92 -16.63 1.13 -6.62
CA ALA A 92 -17.94 1.77 -6.76
C ALA A 92 -17.81 3.27 -7.07
N LYS A 93 -16.69 3.90 -6.71
CA LYS A 93 -16.38 5.31 -6.88
C LYS A 93 -14.87 5.53 -7.09
N PRO A 94 -14.46 6.71 -7.58
CA PRO A 94 -13.05 6.97 -7.93
C PRO A 94 -12.15 7.27 -6.73
N ASP A 95 -12.64 7.22 -5.51
CA ASP A 95 -11.89 7.57 -4.30
C ASP A 95 -12.04 6.55 -3.17
N ILE A 96 -11.06 6.49 -2.27
CA ILE A 96 -11.09 5.82 -0.99
C ILE A 96 -10.75 6.87 0.09
N GLY A 97 -11.72 7.16 0.95
CA GLY A 97 -11.53 8.14 2.02
C GLY A 97 -11.33 9.60 1.54
N GLY A 98 -11.50 9.88 0.26
CA GLY A 98 -11.22 11.17 -0.38
C GLY A 98 -9.97 11.14 -1.27
N ASP A 99 -9.13 10.10 -1.17
CA ASP A 99 -7.93 9.94 -1.98
C ASP A 99 -8.28 9.29 -3.32
N HIS A 100 -7.82 9.88 -4.43
CA HIS A 100 -8.12 9.39 -5.76
C HIS A 100 -7.45 8.05 -6.05
N VAL A 101 -8.24 7.09 -6.56
CA VAL A 101 -7.77 5.73 -6.82
C VAL A 101 -6.95 5.65 -8.12
N VAL A 102 -5.76 5.06 -8.02
CA VAL A 102 -4.91 4.69 -9.17
C VAL A 102 -4.58 3.19 -9.10
N VAL A 103 -4.96 2.44 -10.12
CA VAL A 103 -4.73 0.99 -10.18
C VAL A 103 -3.56 0.66 -11.11
N ALA A 104 -2.51 0.05 -10.57
CA ALA A 104 -1.42 -0.50 -11.37
C ALA A 104 -1.78 -1.94 -11.81
N LEU A 105 -1.74 -2.20 -13.11
CA LEU A 105 -2.23 -3.41 -13.76
C LEU A 105 -1.14 -4.07 -14.60
N GLY A 106 -1.18 -5.38 -14.72
CA GLY A 106 -0.33 -6.12 -15.65
C GLY A 106 -0.80 -5.97 -17.10
N ARG A 107 0.08 -6.29 -18.05
CA ARG A 107 -0.16 -6.15 -19.49
C ARG A 107 -1.41 -6.91 -19.98
N SER A 108 -1.64 -8.12 -19.47
CA SER A 108 -2.70 -9.02 -19.90
C SER A 108 -4.07 -8.72 -19.30
N VAL A 109 -4.25 -7.56 -18.61
CA VAL A 109 -5.57 -7.16 -18.13
C VAL A 109 -6.55 -6.95 -19.29
N ASP A 110 -7.79 -7.41 -19.11
CA ASP A 110 -8.82 -7.30 -20.14
C ASP A 110 -9.25 -5.84 -20.38
N ASP A 111 -9.49 -5.47 -21.63
CA ASP A 111 -9.98 -4.13 -21.99
C ASP A 111 -11.34 -3.82 -21.38
N SER A 112 -12.19 -4.84 -21.16
CA SER A 112 -13.47 -4.69 -20.45
C SER A 112 -13.27 -4.20 -19.01
N HIS A 113 -12.21 -4.65 -18.33
CA HIS A 113 -11.87 -4.18 -16.99
C HIS A 113 -11.36 -2.73 -17.00
N LEU A 114 -10.53 -2.36 -17.99
CA LEU A 114 -10.08 -0.98 -18.15
C LEU A 114 -11.25 -0.03 -18.44
N ALA A 115 -12.20 -0.46 -19.29
CA ALA A 115 -13.40 0.31 -19.57
C ALA A 115 -14.29 0.47 -18.34
N GLU A 116 -14.39 -0.55 -17.47
CA GLU A 116 -15.10 -0.48 -16.20
C GLU A 116 -14.45 0.53 -15.24
N LEU A 117 -13.12 0.48 -15.07
CA LEU A 117 -12.38 1.44 -14.25
C LEU A 117 -12.60 2.88 -14.76
N ALA A 118 -12.46 3.08 -16.08
CA ALA A 118 -12.68 4.36 -16.73
C ALA A 118 -14.09 4.91 -16.48
N ALA A 119 -15.12 4.08 -16.62
CA ALA A 119 -16.52 4.46 -16.41
C ALA A 119 -16.82 4.84 -14.95
N ASN A 120 -16.09 4.28 -14.00
CA ASN A 120 -16.19 4.60 -12.57
C ASN A 120 -15.29 5.78 -12.14
N GLY A 121 -14.62 6.44 -13.08
CA GLY A 121 -13.74 7.57 -12.80
C GLY A 121 -12.38 7.18 -12.18
N VAL A 122 -12.03 5.90 -12.18
CA VAL A 122 -10.79 5.37 -11.59
C VAL A 122 -9.64 5.50 -12.57
N SER A 123 -8.50 6.00 -12.12
CA SER A 123 -7.25 6.05 -12.88
C SER A 123 -6.57 4.69 -12.92
N TYR A 124 -5.84 4.41 -14.01
CA TYR A 124 -5.03 3.19 -14.09
C TYR A 124 -3.75 3.38 -14.89
N ILE A 125 -2.78 2.53 -14.61
CA ILE A 125 -1.50 2.39 -15.31
C ILE A 125 -1.32 0.91 -15.64
N VAL A 126 -1.14 0.60 -16.92
CA VAL A 126 -0.90 -0.77 -17.41
C VAL A 126 0.60 -0.95 -17.67
N SER A 127 1.20 -1.92 -17.01
CA SER A 127 2.62 -2.26 -17.19
C SER A 127 2.91 -2.82 -18.58
N GLU A 128 4.17 -2.75 -19.01
CA GLU A 128 4.62 -3.36 -20.27
C GLU A 128 4.66 -4.89 -20.19
N THR A 129 4.70 -5.47 -19.01
CA THR A 129 4.71 -6.90 -18.72
C THR A 129 3.63 -7.27 -17.72
N ASP A 130 3.38 -8.58 -17.55
CA ASP A 130 2.43 -9.05 -16.54
C ASP A 130 2.96 -8.88 -15.12
N ASP A 131 4.26 -8.94 -14.93
CA ASP A 131 4.89 -8.54 -13.67
C ASP A 131 5.14 -7.03 -13.70
N ILE A 132 4.53 -6.34 -12.73
CA ILE A 132 4.60 -4.88 -12.66
C ILE A 132 6.00 -4.48 -12.20
N ASP A 133 6.72 -3.73 -13.05
CA ASP A 133 7.96 -3.08 -12.67
C ASP A 133 7.65 -1.93 -11.70
N LEU A 134 8.00 -2.14 -10.42
CA LEU A 134 7.71 -1.19 -9.34
C LEU A 134 8.47 0.13 -9.49
N ALA A 135 9.72 0.08 -10.01
CA ALA A 135 10.51 1.29 -10.25
C ALA A 135 9.90 2.12 -11.39
N ALA A 136 9.51 1.47 -12.49
CA ALA A 136 8.83 2.13 -13.60
C ALA A 136 7.47 2.70 -13.18
N LEU A 137 6.73 2.00 -12.30
CA LEU A 137 5.48 2.50 -11.71
C LEU A 137 5.73 3.79 -10.92
N LEU A 138 6.67 3.79 -9.97
CA LEU A 138 7.01 4.97 -9.17
C LEU A 138 7.46 6.15 -10.05
N ALA A 139 8.29 5.89 -11.06
CA ALA A 139 8.72 6.91 -12.02
C ALA A 139 7.54 7.48 -12.82
N THR A 140 6.55 6.67 -13.17
CA THR A 140 5.34 7.11 -13.86
C THR A 140 4.44 7.93 -12.94
N LEU A 141 4.22 7.51 -11.70
CA LEU A 141 3.47 8.27 -10.70
C LEU A 141 4.10 9.64 -10.45
N HIS A 142 5.43 9.69 -10.32
CA HIS A 142 6.15 10.96 -10.18
C HIS A 142 5.99 11.87 -11.41
N ARG A 143 6.25 11.33 -12.61
CA ARG A 143 6.22 12.10 -13.85
C ARG A 143 4.83 12.63 -14.19
N GLU A 144 3.81 11.79 -14.01
CA GLU A 144 2.45 12.07 -14.50
C GLU A 144 1.56 12.75 -13.46
N LEU A 145 1.79 12.50 -12.17
CA LEU A 145 0.98 12.99 -11.06
C LEU A 145 1.77 13.88 -10.09
N GLY A 146 3.08 14.04 -10.29
CA GLY A 146 3.93 14.85 -9.42
C GLY A 146 4.20 14.26 -8.04
N ILE A 147 3.83 13.00 -7.81
CA ILE A 147 4.00 12.30 -6.54
C ILE A 147 5.48 12.20 -6.20
N LYS A 148 5.87 12.66 -5.01
CA LYS A 148 7.26 12.64 -4.51
C LYS A 148 7.42 11.70 -3.33
N THR A 149 6.39 11.62 -2.49
CA THR A 149 6.38 10.78 -1.29
C THR A 149 5.15 9.90 -1.28
N VAL A 150 5.34 8.59 -1.13
CA VAL A 150 4.24 7.64 -0.94
C VAL A 150 4.47 6.81 0.32
N LEU A 151 3.39 6.52 1.02
CA LEU A 151 3.39 5.59 2.14
C LEU A 151 3.08 4.17 1.64
N LEU A 152 3.99 3.24 1.87
CA LEU A 152 3.75 1.83 1.61
C LEU A 152 3.05 1.22 2.83
N GLU A 153 1.73 1.03 2.75
CA GLU A 153 0.88 0.71 3.91
C GLU A 153 0.49 -0.78 4.02
N GLY A 154 1.11 -1.62 3.20
CA GLY A 154 1.00 -3.03 3.42
C GLY A 154 0.22 -3.80 2.33
N GLY A 155 -0.06 -5.00 2.55
CA GLY A 155 0.27 -6.23 3.14
C GLY A 155 1.73 -6.69 3.00
N ALA A 156 2.03 -7.77 3.68
CA ALA A 156 3.37 -8.31 3.82
C ALA A 156 4.10 -8.56 2.49
N GLY A 157 3.39 -9.09 1.50
CA GLY A 157 3.97 -9.42 0.19
C GLY A 157 4.40 -8.19 -0.60
N ILE A 158 3.61 -7.11 -0.59
CA ILE A 158 3.96 -5.88 -1.30
C ILE A 158 5.13 -5.18 -0.60
N ASN A 159 5.15 -5.16 0.75
CA ASN A 159 6.27 -4.65 1.52
C ASN A 159 7.57 -5.39 1.16
N GLY A 160 7.51 -6.72 1.09
CA GLY A 160 8.64 -7.55 0.70
C GLY A 160 9.12 -7.29 -0.73
N ALA A 161 8.20 -7.06 -1.67
CA ALA A 161 8.54 -6.74 -3.06
C ALA A 161 9.27 -5.40 -3.18
N PHE A 162 8.77 -4.34 -2.55
CA PHE A 162 9.42 -3.02 -2.56
C PHE A 162 10.79 -3.04 -1.87
N LEU A 163 10.89 -3.70 -0.70
CA LEU A 163 12.17 -3.87 0.00
C LEU A 163 13.18 -4.67 -0.84
N SER A 164 12.74 -5.76 -1.47
CA SER A 164 13.61 -6.59 -2.34
C SER A 164 14.07 -5.84 -3.58
N ALA A 165 13.30 -4.88 -4.07
CA ALA A 165 13.64 -4.04 -5.21
C ALA A 165 14.48 -2.79 -4.83
N GLY A 166 14.77 -2.58 -3.53
CA GLY A 166 15.52 -1.42 -3.05
C GLY A 166 14.79 -0.08 -3.23
N LEU A 167 13.46 -0.10 -3.17
CA LEU A 167 12.57 1.05 -3.43
C LEU A 167 11.96 1.63 -2.16
N VAL A 168 12.50 1.31 -1.00
CA VAL A 168 12.07 1.85 0.30
C VAL A 168 13.20 2.66 0.90
N ASP A 169 12.93 3.91 1.26
CA ASP A 169 13.90 4.81 1.88
C ASP A 169 13.85 4.71 3.42
N GLU A 170 12.64 4.56 3.98
CA GLU A 170 12.42 4.50 5.42
C GLU A 170 11.40 3.42 5.80
N LEU A 171 11.70 2.68 6.85
CA LEU A 171 10.78 1.76 7.52
C LEU A 171 10.27 2.42 8.81
N SER A 172 8.97 2.64 8.89
CA SER A 172 8.26 3.24 10.03
C SER A 172 7.26 2.23 10.59
N VAL A 173 7.44 1.81 11.84
CA VAL A 173 6.60 0.78 12.49
C VAL A 173 6.15 1.25 13.86
N VAL A 174 4.85 1.21 14.10
CA VAL A 174 4.26 1.32 15.44
C VAL A 174 4.15 -0.09 16.02
N VAL A 175 4.90 -0.36 17.06
CA VAL A 175 4.85 -1.63 17.78
C VAL A 175 3.93 -1.45 18.98
N THR A 176 2.83 -2.23 19.01
CA THR A 176 1.86 -2.22 20.12
C THR A 176 2.29 -3.20 21.20
N PRO A 177 1.90 -2.98 22.49
CA PRO A 177 2.23 -3.88 23.59
C PRO A 177 1.36 -5.14 23.59
N THR A 178 1.39 -5.89 22.49
CA THR A 178 0.56 -7.06 22.22
C THR A 178 1.37 -8.16 21.53
N LEU A 179 0.83 -9.37 21.52
CA LEU A 179 1.34 -10.52 20.78
C LEU A 179 0.23 -11.11 19.92
N ASP A 180 0.54 -11.54 18.68
CA ASP A 180 -0.34 -12.38 17.87
C ASP A 180 -0.15 -13.86 18.23
N GLY A 181 1.07 -14.36 18.25
CA GLY A 181 1.45 -15.72 18.62
C GLY A 181 1.03 -16.81 17.63
N GLY A 182 0.33 -16.48 16.54
CA GLY A 182 -0.13 -17.43 15.54
C GLY A 182 1.01 -17.93 14.65
N VAL A 183 1.07 -19.25 14.40
CA VAL A 183 2.09 -19.84 13.51
C VAL A 183 1.97 -19.37 12.06
N ASP A 184 0.75 -19.06 11.61
CA ASP A 184 0.44 -18.54 10.27
C ASP A 184 0.15 -17.02 10.29
N ALA A 185 0.66 -16.31 11.31
CA ALA A 185 0.47 -14.87 11.39
C ALA A 185 1.14 -14.14 10.23
N GLU A 186 0.37 -13.33 9.51
CA GLU A 186 0.94 -12.43 8.52
C GLU A 186 1.85 -11.42 9.23
N ARG A 187 3.09 -11.32 8.77
CA ARG A 187 4.10 -10.43 9.34
C ARG A 187 4.19 -9.15 8.53
N ILE A 188 4.87 -8.15 9.08
CA ILE A 188 5.05 -6.85 8.42
C ILE A 188 5.75 -6.95 7.06
N VAL A 189 6.54 -8.01 6.82
CA VAL A 189 7.25 -8.25 5.56
C VAL A 189 7.24 -9.75 5.23
N ALA A 190 6.91 -10.07 3.97
CA ALA A 190 7.07 -11.40 3.39
C ALA A 190 7.81 -11.29 2.04
N ALA A 191 9.03 -11.80 2.00
CA ALA A 191 9.83 -11.92 0.79
C ALA A 191 10.23 -13.40 0.61
N GLY A 192 9.86 -14.02 -0.52
CA GLY A 192 10.02 -15.46 -0.74
C GLY A 192 11.43 -15.98 -0.45
N ASP A 193 12.46 -15.31 -0.98
CA ASP A 193 13.87 -15.66 -0.77
C ASP A 193 14.51 -14.96 0.44
N GLY A 194 13.70 -14.23 1.24
CA GLY A 194 14.18 -13.39 2.33
C GLY A 194 14.88 -12.11 1.87
N LEU A 195 15.30 -11.31 2.85
CA LEU A 195 15.94 -10.01 2.62
C LEU A 195 17.43 -9.97 3.01
N LYS A 196 17.99 -11.10 3.43
CA LYS A 196 19.41 -11.18 3.79
C LYS A 196 20.30 -10.79 2.60
N GLY A 197 21.14 -9.77 2.80
CA GLY A 197 22.03 -9.27 1.75
C GLY A 197 21.35 -8.40 0.69
N LYS A 198 20.04 -8.09 0.83
CA LYS A 198 19.32 -7.18 -0.08
C LYS A 198 19.14 -5.79 0.53
N VAL A 199 18.94 -5.71 1.83
CA VAL A 199 18.75 -4.44 2.54
C VAL A 199 19.52 -4.43 3.86
N THR A 200 19.90 -3.23 4.30
CA THR A 200 20.40 -2.94 5.65
C THR A 200 19.57 -1.84 6.29
N LEU A 201 19.44 -1.89 7.61
CA LEU A 201 18.64 -0.94 8.37
C LEU A 201 19.53 -0.15 9.33
N CYS A 202 19.41 1.19 9.32
CA CYS A 202 20.05 2.09 10.28
C CYS A 202 19.00 2.77 11.14
N LEU A 203 19.07 2.64 12.47
CA LEU A 203 18.10 3.25 13.37
C LEU A 203 18.12 4.80 13.24
N LEU A 204 16.97 5.37 12.93
CA LEU A 204 16.73 6.82 12.89
C LEU A 204 16.11 7.33 14.19
N GLY A 205 15.23 6.54 14.80
CA GLY A 205 14.55 6.93 16.03
C GLY A 205 13.76 5.81 16.67
N CYS A 206 13.55 5.96 17.97
CA CYS A 206 12.71 5.13 18.80
C CYS A 206 11.97 6.05 19.77
N GLU A 207 10.66 6.14 19.65
CA GLU A 207 9.83 7.07 20.39
C GLU A 207 8.69 6.32 21.10
N PRO A 208 8.56 6.43 22.43
CA PRO A 208 7.38 5.97 23.13
C PRO A 208 6.15 6.77 22.67
N LEU A 209 5.07 6.08 22.38
CA LEU A 209 3.77 6.67 22.07
C LEU A 209 2.79 6.46 23.24
N ALA A 210 1.63 7.09 23.15
CA ALA A 210 0.52 6.82 24.04
C ALA A 210 0.12 5.33 24.02
N ALA A 211 -0.57 4.88 25.06
CA ALA A 211 -1.12 3.53 25.18
C ALA A 211 -0.05 2.42 25.08
N GLY A 212 1.17 2.66 25.60
CA GLY A 212 2.24 1.68 25.67
C GLY A 212 2.88 1.29 24.31
N ALA A 213 2.50 1.94 23.23
CA ALA A 213 3.08 1.69 21.91
C ALA A 213 4.47 2.35 21.77
N VAL A 214 5.25 1.87 20.79
CA VAL A 214 6.57 2.42 20.44
C VAL A 214 6.64 2.63 18.94
N HIS A 215 7.06 3.81 18.52
CA HIS A 215 7.35 4.12 17.13
C HIS A 215 8.83 3.88 16.83
N LEU A 216 9.10 2.98 15.91
CA LEU A 216 10.45 2.68 15.42
C LEU A 216 10.62 3.21 14.00
N ARG A 217 11.72 3.90 13.75
CA ARG A 217 12.09 4.38 12.42
C ARG A 217 13.49 3.93 12.04
N TYR A 218 13.63 3.44 10.82
CA TYR A 218 14.91 2.98 10.27
C TYR A 218 15.08 3.53 8.85
N ALA A 219 16.26 4.10 8.55
CA ALA A 219 16.68 4.26 7.17
C ALA A 219 16.92 2.88 6.56
N VAL A 220 16.47 2.70 5.32
CA VAL A 220 16.64 1.47 4.55
C VAL A 220 17.65 1.73 3.45
N HIS A 221 18.67 0.89 3.36
CA HIS A 221 19.67 0.97 2.30
C HIS A 221 19.68 -0.33 1.52
N ALA A 222 19.56 -0.25 0.19
CA ALA A 222 19.77 -1.40 -0.68
C ALA A 222 21.23 -1.86 -0.56
N SER A 223 21.43 -3.16 -0.38
CA SER A 223 22.76 -3.75 -0.46
C SER A 223 23.07 -3.99 -1.93
N GLY A 224 24.07 -3.27 -2.46
CA GLY A 224 24.53 -3.43 -3.84
C GLY A 224 25.14 -4.80 -4.15
#